data_9b3672f4189c85209ee803d89bf518d8
#
_entry.id   9b3672f4189c85209ee803d89bf518d8
#
_cell.length_a   1.000
_cell.length_b   1.000
_cell.length_c   1.000
_cell.angle_alpha   90.00
_cell.angle_beta   90.00
_cell.angle_gamma   90.00
#
_symmetry.space_group_name_H-M   'P 1'
#
loop_
_entity.id
_entity.type
_entity.pdbx_description
1 polymer ?
#
loop_
_entity_poly.entity_id
_entity_poly.type
_entity_poly.pdbx_seq_one_letter_code
_entity_poly.pdbx_strand_id
1 'polypeptide(L)'
;MNPYFIAGTVLAVVCAYGAGHWQGDEAGQAKVQAKWDKEKAKLAEEYAANVAAMREKEQVMQSNADKLREDKNRELREANARNTALLNSLQHRPNRTESSGMSTTTSNGKDGCTGKELYREDGAVLIGIAREADELRISLKQCYSQYEAARKTLEAK
;
A
#
# COMPACT_ATOMS: atom_id res chain seq x y z
N MET A 1 45.63 -3.91 79.75
CA MET A 1 44.47 -3.82 78.80
C MET A 1 43.84 -5.21 78.75
N ASN A 2 42.55 -5.27 79.01
CA ASN A 2 41.85 -6.56 79.13
C ASN A 2 41.62 -7.14 77.70
N PRO A 3 42.13 -8.38 77.42
CA PRO A 3 42.05 -8.94 76.07
C PRO A 3 40.60 -9.07 75.51
N TYR A 4 39.64 -9.15 76.43
CA TYR A 4 38.19 -9.20 76.04
C TYR A 4 37.65 -7.92 75.47
N PHE A 5 38.22 -6.76 75.83
CA PHE A 5 37.81 -5.47 75.20
C PHE A 5 38.26 -5.36 73.77
N ILE A 6 39.46 -5.88 73.47
CA ILE A 6 39.96 -5.85 72.07
C ILE A 6 39.18 -6.83 71.24
N ALA A 7 38.86 -7.99 71.67
CA ALA A 7 38.02 -8.98 70.97
C ALA A 7 36.62 -8.46 70.73
N GLY A 8 35.99 -7.76 71.68
CA GLY A 8 34.66 -7.17 71.53
C GLY A 8 34.62 -6.02 70.50
N THR A 9 35.64 -5.16 70.48
CA THR A 9 35.72 -4.07 69.49
C THR A 9 35.93 -4.58 68.08
N VAL A 10 36.77 -5.60 67.88
CA VAL A 10 36.97 -6.21 66.56
C VAL A 10 35.67 -6.84 66.01
N LEU A 11 34.96 -7.57 66.88
CA LEU A 11 33.70 -8.21 66.53
C LEU A 11 32.62 -7.15 66.14
N ALA A 12 32.52 -6.07 66.91
CA ALA A 12 31.59 -4.96 66.61
C ALA A 12 31.88 -4.29 65.26
N VAL A 13 33.15 -4.07 64.92
CA VAL A 13 33.57 -3.49 63.63
C VAL A 13 33.25 -4.44 62.46
N VAL A 14 33.48 -5.74 62.62
CA VAL A 14 33.16 -6.75 61.57
C VAL A 14 31.65 -6.82 61.34
N CYS A 15 30.83 -6.82 62.42
CA CYS A 15 29.38 -6.81 62.29
C CYS A 15 28.84 -5.53 61.65
N ALA A 16 29.39 -4.36 62.03
CA ALA A 16 28.99 -3.09 61.43
C ALA A 16 29.37 -3.00 59.94
N TYR A 17 30.56 -3.51 59.59
CA TYR A 17 30.99 -3.57 58.19
C TYR A 17 30.14 -4.54 57.36
N GLY A 18 29.83 -5.70 57.85
CA GLY A 18 28.97 -6.70 57.21
C GLY A 18 27.53 -6.20 57.00
N ALA A 19 26.95 -5.58 58.03
CA ALA A 19 25.59 -4.98 57.91
C ALA A 19 25.56 -3.80 56.96
N GLY A 20 26.60 -2.95 56.97
CA GLY A 20 26.69 -1.80 56.04
C GLY A 20 26.85 -2.22 54.57
N HIS A 21 27.64 -3.25 54.31
CA HIS A 21 27.84 -3.82 52.99
C HIS A 21 26.55 -4.42 52.42
N TRP A 22 25.82 -5.18 53.24
CA TRP A 22 24.58 -5.83 52.81
C TRP A 22 23.46 -4.82 52.49
N GLN A 23 23.26 -3.82 53.38
CA GLN A 23 22.29 -2.72 53.12
C GLN A 23 22.67 -1.84 51.94
N GLY A 24 23.98 -1.62 51.70
CA GLY A 24 24.47 -0.82 50.60
C GLY A 24 24.22 -1.50 49.24
N ASP A 25 24.37 -2.81 49.19
CA ASP A 25 24.20 -3.60 47.98
C ASP A 25 22.72 -3.68 47.54
N GLU A 26 21.80 -3.94 48.50
CA GLU A 26 20.35 -3.94 48.23
C GLU A 26 19.85 -2.58 47.76
N ALA A 27 20.27 -1.49 48.40
CA ALA A 27 19.88 -0.13 47.97
C ALA A 27 20.47 0.25 46.60
N GLY A 28 21.66 -0.23 46.29
CA GLY A 28 22.32 -0.07 45.00
C GLY A 28 21.55 -0.80 43.90
N GLN A 29 21.25 -2.06 44.08
CA GLN A 29 20.49 -2.90 43.17
C GLN A 29 19.09 -2.33 42.91
N ALA A 30 18.37 -1.90 43.93
CA ALA A 30 17.05 -1.29 43.80
C ALA A 30 17.06 -0.02 42.93
N LYS A 31 18.09 0.84 43.09
CA LYS A 31 18.24 2.06 42.28
C LYS A 31 18.55 1.73 40.80
N VAL A 32 19.39 0.74 40.58
CA VAL A 32 19.70 0.30 39.19
C VAL A 32 18.47 -0.32 38.58
N GLN A 33 17.77 -1.21 39.29
CA GLN A 33 16.54 -1.83 38.80
C GLN A 33 15.47 -0.79 38.45
N ALA A 34 15.26 0.21 39.30
CA ALA A 34 14.30 1.28 39.04
C ALA A 34 14.67 2.12 37.81
N LYS A 35 15.96 2.32 37.50
CA LYS A 35 16.40 2.97 36.27
C LYS A 35 16.10 2.11 35.04
N TRP A 36 16.43 0.83 35.10
CA TRP A 36 16.15 -0.13 34.03
C TRP A 36 14.66 -0.24 33.75
N ASP A 37 13.83 -0.28 34.76
CA ASP A 37 12.38 -0.37 34.63
C ASP A 37 11.81 0.91 33.98
N LYS A 38 12.35 2.08 34.36
CA LYS A 38 12.00 3.35 33.70
C LYS A 38 12.42 3.39 32.21
N GLU A 39 13.61 2.92 31.89
CA GLU A 39 14.08 2.87 30.49
C GLU A 39 13.25 1.88 29.67
N LYS A 40 12.98 0.70 30.23
CA LYS A 40 12.10 -0.28 29.57
C LYS A 40 10.69 0.26 29.35
N ALA A 41 10.13 0.96 30.32
CA ALA A 41 8.82 1.57 30.20
C ALA A 41 8.80 2.63 29.08
N LYS A 42 9.82 3.51 29.00
CA LYS A 42 9.95 4.49 27.92
C LYS A 42 10.09 3.82 26.55
N LEU A 43 10.96 2.83 26.42
CA LEU A 43 11.14 2.08 25.18
C LEU A 43 9.86 1.37 24.75
N ALA A 44 9.12 0.80 25.71
CA ALA A 44 7.84 0.16 25.43
C ALA A 44 6.79 1.16 24.94
N GLU A 45 6.75 2.37 25.53
CA GLU A 45 5.85 3.44 25.12
C GLU A 45 6.20 3.96 23.71
N GLU A 46 7.48 4.22 23.44
CA GLU A 46 7.97 4.63 22.11
C GLU A 46 7.68 3.55 21.07
N TYR A 47 7.91 2.29 21.40
CA TYR A 47 7.59 1.18 20.50
C TYR A 47 6.09 1.10 20.22
N ALA A 48 5.25 1.21 21.24
CA ALA A 48 3.80 1.20 21.11
C ALA A 48 3.30 2.36 20.23
N ALA A 49 3.85 3.57 20.43
CA ALA A 49 3.54 4.75 19.62
C ALA A 49 3.95 4.54 18.14
N ASN A 50 5.15 4.01 17.89
CA ASN A 50 5.62 3.72 16.54
C ASN A 50 4.76 2.66 15.85
N VAL A 51 4.38 1.60 16.55
CA VAL A 51 3.49 0.55 16.04
C VAL A 51 2.10 1.13 15.72
N ALA A 52 1.56 1.98 16.58
CA ALA A 52 0.28 2.66 16.33
C ALA A 52 0.34 3.54 15.08
N ALA A 53 1.39 4.35 14.93
CA ALA A 53 1.61 5.20 13.75
C ALA A 53 1.78 4.38 12.46
N MET A 54 2.45 3.24 12.53
CA MET A 54 2.59 2.34 11.37
C MET A 54 1.26 1.71 10.97
N ARG A 55 0.44 1.27 11.95
CA ARG A 55 -0.91 0.72 11.68
C ARG A 55 -1.82 1.76 11.05
N GLU A 56 -1.77 3.00 11.51
CA GLU A 56 -2.53 4.09 10.91
C GLU A 56 -2.14 4.31 9.44
N LYS A 57 -0.84 4.37 9.15
CA LYS A 57 -0.35 4.47 7.77
C LYS A 57 -0.80 3.29 6.90
N GLU A 58 -0.74 2.08 7.44
CA GLU A 58 -1.20 0.89 6.74
C GLU A 58 -2.70 0.95 6.42
N GLN A 59 -3.53 1.35 7.37
CA GLN A 59 -4.98 1.53 7.16
C GLN A 59 -5.28 2.58 6.08
N VAL A 60 -4.57 3.71 6.09
CA VAL A 60 -4.69 4.74 5.06
C VAL A 60 -4.30 4.20 3.68
N MET A 61 -3.19 3.45 3.60
CA MET A 61 -2.76 2.83 2.34
C MET A 61 -3.77 1.80 1.83
N GLN A 62 -4.31 0.95 2.70
CA GLN A 62 -5.36 -0.01 2.34
C GLN A 62 -6.62 0.69 1.84
N SER A 63 -7.10 1.69 2.57
CA SER A 63 -8.26 2.49 2.15
C SER A 63 -8.07 3.15 0.79
N ASN A 64 -6.87 3.69 0.51
CA ASN A 64 -6.55 4.27 -0.78
C ASN A 64 -6.49 3.22 -1.90
N ALA A 65 -5.92 2.04 -1.61
CA ALA A 65 -5.88 0.94 -2.56
C ALA A 65 -7.29 0.42 -2.91
N ASP A 66 -8.17 0.34 -1.92
CA ASP A 66 -9.56 -0.09 -2.15
C ASP A 66 -10.35 0.93 -2.97
N LYS A 67 -10.18 2.23 -2.71
CA LYS A 67 -10.76 3.30 -3.55
C LYS A 67 -10.27 3.21 -5.00
N LEU A 68 -8.98 3.01 -5.21
CA LEU A 68 -8.42 2.86 -6.55
C LEU A 68 -8.98 1.63 -7.27
N ARG A 69 -9.22 0.53 -6.57
CA ARG A 69 -9.87 -0.67 -7.13
C ARG A 69 -11.32 -0.40 -7.50
N GLU A 70 -12.06 0.30 -6.65
CA GLU A 70 -13.44 0.66 -6.90
C GLU A 70 -13.57 1.58 -8.10
N ASP A 71 -12.73 2.61 -8.19
CA ASP A 71 -12.67 3.52 -9.33
C ASP A 71 -12.34 2.79 -10.63
N LYS A 72 -11.35 1.89 -10.62
CA LYS A 72 -11.05 1.02 -11.77
C LYS A 72 -12.26 0.22 -12.20
N ASN A 73 -12.94 -0.45 -11.27
CA ASN A 73 -14.09 -1.28 -11.57
C ASN A 73 -15.25 -0.45 -12.12
N ARG A 74 -15.42 0.79 -11.65
CA ARG A 74 -16.41 1.72 -12.21
C ARG A 74 -16.05 2.12 -13.64
N GLU A 75 -14.82 2.55 -13.89
CA GLU A 75 -14.36 2.93 -15.23
C GLU A 75 -14.47 1.75 -16.22
N LEU A 76 -14.14 0.52 -15.80
CA LEU A 76 -14.32 -0.68 -16.63
C LEU A 76 -15.79 -0.96 -16.97
N ARG A 77 -16.70 -0.83 -15.99
CA ARG A 77 -18.13 -0.99 -16.25
C ARG A 77 -18.64 0.05 -17.25
N GLU A 78 -18.22 1.30 -17.10
CA GLU A 78 -18.61 2.38 -18.00
C GLU A 78 -18.04 2.17 -19.42
N ALA A 79 -16.79 1.76 -19.55
CA ALA A 79 -16.18 1.44 -20.82
C ALA A 79 -16.90 0.27 -21.52
N ASN A 80 -17.17 -0.82 -20.77
CA ASN A 80 -17.91 -1.97 -21.29
C ASN A 80 -19.34 -1.62 -21.70
N ALA A 81 -20.03 -0.77 -20.94
CA ALA A 81 -21.36 -0.30 -21.30
C ALA A 81 -21.35 0.48 -22.62
N ARG A 82 -20.38 1.39 -22.80
CA ARG A 82 -20.20 2.12 -24.07
C ARG A 82 -19.90 1.19 -25.24
N ASN A 83 -19.00 0.22 -25.04
CA ASN A 83 -18.65 -0.75 -26.08
C ASN A 83 -19.85 -1.64 -26.45
N THR A 84 -20.65 -2.03 -25.46
CA THR A 84 -21.91 -2.78 -25.71
C THR A 84 -22.93 -1.93 -26.48
N ALA A 85 -23.08 -0.66 -26.14
CA ALA A 85 -23.98 0.25 -26.88
C ALA A 85 -23.54 0.43 -28.35
N LEU A 86 -22.21 0.53 -28.56
CA LEU A 86 -21.65 0.59 -29.93
C LEU A 86 -21.89 -0.71 -30.70
N LEU A 87 -21.69 -1.88 -30.08
CA LEU A 87 -22.00 -3.17 -30.70
C LEU A 87 -23.48 -3.24 -31.12
N ASN A 88 -24.39 -2.86 -30.23
CA ASN A 88 -25.81 -2.84 -30.53
C ASN A 88 -26.16 -1.90 -31.69
N SER A 89 -25.50 -0.74 -31.77
CA SER A 89 -25.69 0.18 -32.91
C SER A 89 -25.18 -0.39 -34.24
N LEU A 90 -24.16 -1.23 -34.20
CA LEU A 90 -23.58 -1.88 -35.38
C LEU A 90 -24.38 -3.12 -35.84
N GLN A 91 -25.22 -3.70 -34.98
CA GLN A 91 -26.06 -4.85 -35.35
C GLN A 91 -27.02 -4.54 -36.51
N HIS A 92 -27.37 -3.29 -36.72
CA HIS A 92 -28.26 -2.82 -37.80
C HIS A 92 -27.50 -2.52 -39.10
N ARG A 93 -26.18 -2.71 -39.13
CA ARG A 93 -25.41 -2.53 -40.36
C ARG A 93 -25.46 -3.77 -41.23
N PRO A 94 -25.33 -3.62 -42.55
CA PRO A 94 -25.35 -4.75 -43.49
C PRO A 94 -24.16 -5.67 -43.23
N ASN A 95 -24.35 -6.96 -43.46
CA ASN A 95 -23.27 -7.94 -43.49
C ASN A 95 -22.47 -7.79 -44.78
N ARG A 96 -21.20 -8.19 -44.74
CA ARG A 96 -20.38 -8.28 -45.95
C ARG A 96 -20.97 -9.37 -46.84
N THR A 97 -21.38 -9.00 -48.06
CA THR A 97 -21.78 -9.98 -49.06
C THR A 97 -20.55 -10.68 -49.59
N GLU A 98 -20.51 -11.99 -49.63
CA GLU A 98 -19.38 -12.80 -50.10
C GLU A 98 -18.96 -12.51 -51.57
N SER A 99 -19.71 -11.71 -52.29
CA SER A 99 -19.52 -11.40 -53.71
C SER A 99 -18.82 -10.05 -53.97
N SER A 100 -18.10 -9.50 -53.03
CA SER A 100 -17.25 -8.31 -53.36
C SER A 100 -15.89 -8.77 -53.83
N GLY A 101 -15.81 -9.08 -55.13
CA GLY A 101 -14.55 -9.00 -55.83
C GLY A 101 -13.91 -7.64 -55.52
N MET A 102 -12.61 -7.73 -55.24
CA MET A 102 -11.67 -6.65 -55.01
C MET A 102 -12.14 -5.30 -55.51
N SER A 103 -12.73 -4.48 -54.65
CA SER A 103 -13.05 -3.08 -54.94
C SER A 103 -11.73 -2.37 -55.16
N THR A 104 -11.35 -2.17 -56.40
CA THR A 104 -10.31 -1.23 -56.77
C THR A 104 -10.76 0.16 -56.32
N THR A 105 -10.26 0.57 -55.19
CA THR A 105 -10.38 1.95 -54.70
C THR A 105 -9.75 2.91 -55.72
N THR A 106 -10.54 3.41 -56.61
CA THR A 106 -10.20 4.62 -57.32
C THR A 106 -10.38 5.77 -56.34
N SER A 107 -9.32 6.04 -55.62
CA SER A 107 -9.22 7.16 -54.69
C SER A 107 -9.20 8.47 -55.49
N ASN A 108 -10.35 9.00 -55.80
CA ASN A 108 -10.50 10.43 -56.08
C ASN A 108 -10.60 11.14 -54.73
N GLY A 109 -9.48 11.68 -54.28
CA GLY A 109 -9.16 12.19 -52.98
C GLY A 109 -10.00 13.39 -52.47
N LYS A 110 -11.30 13.25 -52.30
CA LYS A 110 -12.14 14.25 -51.59
C LYS A 110 -13.22 13.70 -50.68
N ASP A 111 -13.48 12.41 -50.67
CA ASP A 111 -14.43 11.84 -49.73
C ASP A 111 -13.68 11.31 -48.51
N GLY A 112 -13.69 12.07 -47.41
CA GLY A 112 -13.19 11.61 -46.13
C GLY A 112 -13.86 10.29 -45.79
N CYS A 113 -13.15 9.37 -45.12
CA CYS A 113 -13.69 8.10 -44.59
C CYS A 113 -14.97 8.35 -43.80
N THR A 114 -16.13 8.23 -44.46
CA THR A 114 -17.44 8.52 -43.85
C THR A 114 -17.93 7.37 -42.94
N GLY A 115 -17.16 6.27 -42.82
CA GLY A 115 -17.56 5.08 -42.10
C GLY A 115 -18.75 4.33 -42.69
N LYS A 116 -19.21 4.72 -43.91
CA LYS A 116 -20.33 4.05 -44.58
C LYS A 116 -20.02 2.64 -45.06
N GLU A 117 -18.72 2.33 -45.24
CA GLU A 117 -18.24 1.03 -45.71
C GLU A 117 -17.90 0.06 -44.56
N LEU A 118 -18.16 0.43 -43.30
CA LEU A 118 -17.91 -0.45 -42.15
C LEU A 118 -19.01 -1.51 -42.06
N TYR A 119 -18.66 -2.75 -42.34
CA TYR A 119 -19.55 -3.89 -42.20
C TYR A 119 -19.65 -4.31 -40.72
N ARG A 120 -20.69 -5.11 -40.41
CA ARG A 120 -20.95 -5.56 -39.03
C ARG A 120 -19.75 -6.31 -38.41
N GLU A 121 -19.15 -7.22 -39.17
CA GLU A 121 -18.01 -8.04 -38.74
C GLU A 121 -16.79 -7.17 -38.42
N ASP A 122 -16.47 -6.21 -39.30
CA ASP A 122 -15.33 -5.32 -39.11
C ASP A 122 -15.56 -4.44 -37.87
N GLY A 123 -16.79 -3.95 -37.69
CA GLY A 123 -17.18 -3.20 -36.50
C GLY A 123 -17.03 -4.00 -35.20
N ALA A 124 -17.40 -5.26 -35.20
CA ALA A 124 -17.26 -6.13 -34.05
C ALA A 124 -15.78 -6.35 -33.66
N VAL A 125 -14.90 -6.55 -34.65
CA VAL A 125 -13.45 -6.67 -34.43
C VAL A 125 -12.88 -5.38 -33.86
N LEU A 126 -13.23 -4.23 -34.44
CA LEU A 126 -12.74 -2.93 -33.97
C LEU A 126 -13.17 -2.62 -32.54
N ILE A 127 -14.40 -2.97 -32.17
CA ILE A 127 -14.89 -2.80 -30.79
C ILE A 127 -14.18 -3.77 -29.83
N GLY A 128 -13.85 -5.01 -30.28
CA GLY A 128 -13.02 -5.94 -29.52
C GLY A 128 -11.66 -5.32 -29.19
N ILE A 129 -10.97 -4.78 -30.18
CA ILE A 129 -9.68 -4.10 -30.01
C ILE A 129 -9.82 -2.87 -29.09
N ALA A 130 -10.86 -2.05 -29.29
CA ALA A 130 -11.10 -0.87 -28.45
C ALA A 130 -11.33 -1.26 -26.99
N ARG A 131 -12.02 -2.36 -26.71
CA ARG A 131 -12.23 -2.90 -25.37
C ARG A 131 -10.90 -3.29 -24.71
N GLU A 132 -10.06 -4.04 -25.40
CA GLU A 132 -8.74 -4.42 -24.89
C GLU A 132 -7.86 -3.19 -24.64
N ALA A 133 -7.88 -2.21 -25.53
CA ALA A 133 -7.16 -0.95 -25.36
C ALA A 133 -7.65 -0.17 -24.13
N ASP A 134 -8.96 -0.11 -23.90
CA ASP A 134 -9.53 0.53 -22.70
C ASP A 134 -9.13 -0.20 -21.41
N GLU A 135 -9.15 -1.53 -21.39
CA GLU A 135 -8.71 -2.34 -20.25
C GLU A 135 -7.23 -2.09 -19.90
N LEU A 136 -6.37 -2.05 -20.90
CA LEU A 136 -4.94 -1.74 -20.75
C LEU A 136 -4.73 -0.31 -20.25
N ARG A 137 -5.43 0.67 -20.82
CA ARG A 137 -5.35 2.08 -20.42
C ARG A 137 -5.77 2.27 -18.97
N ILE A 138 -6.86 1.66 -18.55
CA ILE A 138 -7.39 1.75 -17.19
C ILE A 138 -6.42 1.06 -16.20
N SER A 139 -5.85 -0.08 -16.58
CA SER A 139 -4.87 -0.81 -15.78
C SER A 139 -3.57 -0.02 -15.62
N LEU A 140 -3.09 0.61 -16.69
CA LEU A 140 -1.91 1.48 -16.65
C LEU A 140 -2.15 2.70 -15.76
N LYS A 141 -3.30 3.37 -15.89
CA LYS A 141 -3.69 4.48 -15.02
C LYS A 141 -3.66 4.08 -13.54
N GLN A 142 -4.19 2.91 -13.21
CA GLN A 142 -4.14 2.39 -11.85
C GLN A 142 -2.70 2.16 -11.36
N CYS A 143 -1.83 1.58 -12.20
CA CYS A 143 -0.42 1.37 -11.87
C CYS A 143 0.28 2.70 -11.58
N TYR A 144 0.09 3.72 -12.41
CA TYR A 144 0.63 5.06 -12.17
C TYR A 144 0.11 5.69 -10.88
N SER A 145 -1.18 5.55 -10.61
CA SER A 145 -1.77 6.09 -9.36
C SER A 145 -1.19 5.43 -8.13
N GLN A 146 -0.96 4.12 -8.16
CA GLN A 146 -0.31 3.38 -7.07
C GLN A 146 1.15 3.79 -6.89
N TYR A 147 1.89 3.93 -7.99
CA TYR A 147 3.28 4.40 -7.97
C TYR A 147 3.40 5.79 -7.35
N GLU A 148 2.57 6.74 -7.78
CA GLU A 148 2.56 8.11 -7.24
C GLU A 148 2.17 8.14 -5.75
N ALA A 149 1.21 7.31 -5.32
CA ALA A 149 0.85 7.18 -3.92
C ALA A 149 2.03 6.64 -3.08
N ALA A 150 2.71 5.61 -3.56
CA ALA A 150 3.89 5.05 -2.90
C ALA A 150 5.05 6.06 -2.85
N ARG A 151 5.31 6.77 -3.95
CA ARG A 151 6.35 7.81 -4.01
C ARG A 151 6.10 8.90 -2.97
N LYS A 152 4.88 9.43 -2.90
CA LYS A 152 4.52 10.46 -1.92
C LYS A 152 4.71 10.01 -0.48
N THR A 153 4.41 8.75 -0.17
CA THR A 153 4.62 8.21 1.20
C THR A 153 6.09 8.06 1.56
N LEU A 154 6.96 7.85 0.57
CA LEU A 154 8.41 7.76 0.77
C LEU A 154 9.07 9.15 0.88
N GLU A 155 8.59 10.13 0.09
CA GLU A 155 9.11 11.50 0.10
C GLU A 155 8.67 12.29 1.34
N ALA A 156 7.59 11.90 2.01
CA ALA A 156 7.07 12.52 3.23
C ALA A 156 7.85 12.16 4.51
N LYS A 157 9.02 11.53 4.40
CA LYS A 157 9.98 11.25 5.47
C LYS A 157 11.07 12.31 5.54
#